data_2320f18e9578df7755b1c0b7131c2307
#
_entry.id   2320f18e9578df7755b1c0b7131c2307
#
_cell.length_a   1.000
_cell.length_b   1.000
_cell.length_c   1.000
_cell.angle_alpha   90.00
_cell.angle_beta   90.00
_cell.angle_gamma   90.00
#
_symmetry.space_group_name_H-M   'P 1'
#
loop_
_entity.id
_entity.type
_entity.pdbx_description
1 polymer ?
#
loop_
_entity_poly.entity_id
_entity_poly.type
_entity_poly.pdbx_seq_one_letter_code
_entity_poly.pdbx_strand_id
1 'polypeptide(L)'
;IGVLTNITPDHLDRYDHSFAKYAAAKMRIAQNQRAGDYFIYSADDETIWSLLPSYRLPQRQLPFAARAAVAGSDGDAFLSRDGRFTAAVGDRSVEIDTRRMRIGGLHNAYNAMAAALAALAAGVAPDRIRRSIYAFAPVEHRLEPVRETDGVLWINDSKATNVDSVWYALESMKRPVVWIAGGTDKGNDYEPLKAFAREKVHTLVCMGVDNRKLVESFTGVVPEVISTASLDEAMEAARRAARPGDAVLLSPACASFDLFRNYEQRGELFKKWVGEHC
;
A
#
# COMPACT_ATOMS: atom_id res chain seq x y z
N ILE A 1 0.50 -11.63 -20.45
CA ILE A 1 0.58 -10.28 -19.83
C ILE A 1 1.31 -10.42 -18.51
N GLY A 2 2.41 -9.67 -18.30
CA GLY A 2 3.12 -9.53 -17.02
C GLY A 2 2.89 -8.12 -16.46
N VAL A 3 2.64 -8.01 -15.15
CA VAL A 3 2.43 -6.72 -14.48
C VAL A 3 3.41 -6.60 -13.32
N LEU A 4 4.20 -5.54 -13.29
CA LEU A 4 5.16 -5.23 -12.23
C LEU A 4 4.90 -3.83 -11.68
N THR A 5 4.30 -3.75 -10.51
CA THR A 5 3.82 -2.48 -9.95
C THR A 5 4.91 -1.70 -9.24
N ASN A 6 5.79 -2.39 -8.53
CA ASN A 6 6.93 -1.81 -7.82
C ASN A 6 7.95 -2.89 -7.46
N ILE A 7 9.18 -2.45 -7.12
CA ILE A 7 10.22 -3.27 -6.48
C ILE A 7 10.79 -2.47 -5.31
N THR A 8 10.29 -2.76 -4.11
CA THR A 8 10.75 -2.17 -2.85
C THR A 8 11.27 -3.26 -1.92
N PRO A 9 12.20 -2.97 -1.00
CA PRO A 9 12.79 -3.99 -0.13
C PRO A 9 11.74 -4.74 0.70
N ASP A 10 11.60 -6.04 0.46
CA ASP A 10 10.76 -6.96 1.24
C ASP A 10 11.32 -8.38 1.12
N HIS A 11 11.06 -9.23 2.13
CA HIS A 11 11.47 -10.64 2.14
C HIS A 11 12.97 -10.88 1.88
N LEU A 12 13.85 -9.93 2.26
CA LEU A 12 15.30 -10.03 2.00
C LEU A 12 15.95 -11.21 2.68
N ASP A 13 15.37 -11.72 3.77
CA ASP A 13 15.75 -12.96 4.44
C ASP A 13 15.80 -14.17 3.49
N ARG A 14 14.96 -14.18 2.45
CA ARG A 14 14.89 -15.23 1.41
C ARG A 14 15.88 -15.03 0.25
N TYR A 15 16.56 -13.90 0.22
CA TYR A 15 17.46 -13.49 -0.87
C TYR A 15 18.86 -13.14 -0.36
N ASP A 16 19.32 -13.80 0.69
CA ASP A 16 20.63 -13.58 1.33
C ASP A 16 20.83 -12.10 1.74
N HIS A 17 19.78 -11.46 2.20
CA HIS A 17 19.72 -10.02 2.53
C HIS A 17 20.15 -9.10 1.36
N SER A 18 20.05 -9.60 0.10
CA SER A 18 20.45 -8.88 -1.10
C SER A 18 19.22 -8.33 -1.85
N PHE A 19 19.05 -7.02 -1.83
CA PHE A 19 18.00 -6.36 -2.62
C PHE A 19 18.15 -6.61 -4.12
N ALA A 20 19.40 -6.68 -4.63
CA ALA A 20 19.66 -6.98 -6.04
C ALA A 20 19.15 -8.37 -6.45
N LYS A 21 19.31 -9.39 -5.60
CA LYS A 21 18.77 -10.75 -5.85
C LYS A 21 17.25 -10.74 -5.83
N TYR A 22 16.63 -10.03 -4.88
CA TYR A 22 15.18 -9.87 -4.82
C TYR A 22 14.62 -9.18 -6.06
N ALA A 23 15.22 -8.06 -6.47
CA ALA A 23 14.82 -7.31 -7.66
C ALA A 23 14.97 -8.15 -8.94
N ALA A 24 16.07 -8.87 -9.10
CA ALA A 24 16.26 -9.81 -10.22
C ALA A 24 15.19 -10.93 -10.23
N ALA A 25 14.80 -11.45 -9.06
CA ALA A 25 13.74 -12.44 -8.97
C ALA A 25 12.37 -11.87 -9.41
N LYS A 26 12.06 -10.61 -9.10
CA LYS A 26 10.85 -9.92 -9.56
C LYS A 26 10.84 -9.72 -11.08
N MET A 27 11.98 -9.35 -11.66
CA MET A 27 12.11 -9.17 -13.12
C MET A 27 11.88 -10.46 -13.93
N ARG A 28 11.99 -11.62 -13.30
CA ARG A 28 11.66 -12.91 -13.95
C ARG A 28 10.22 -13.02 -14.45
N ILE A 29 9.32 -12.15 -14.02
CA ILE A 29 7.94 -12.10 -14.56
C ILE A 29 7.93 -11.90 -16.09
N ALA A 30 8.94 -11.24 -16.65
CA ALA A 30 9.08 -10.98 -18.07
C ALA A 30 9.91 -12.03 -18.83
N GLN A 31 10.59 -12.98 -18.14
CA GLN A 31 11.59 -13.88 -18.75
C GLN A 31 11.08 -14.78 -19.87
N ASN A 32 9.80 -15.18 -19.81
CA ASN A 32 9.18 -16.10 -20.77
C ASN A 32 8.28 -15.39 -21.79
N GLN A 33 8.24 -14.06 -21.76
CA GLN A 33 7.40 -13.27 -22.66
C GLN A 33 8.02 -13.18 -24.07
N ARG A 34 7.13 -13.08 -25.08
CA ARG A 34 7.45 -12.99 -26.51
C ARG A 34 6.96 -11.67 -27.07
N ALA A 35 7.30 -11.35 -28.32
CA ALA A 35 6.93 -10.10 -28.99
C ALA A 35 5.41 -9.80 -29.02
N GLY A 36 4.55 -10.84 -28.96
CA GLY A 36 3.09 -10.67 -28.89
C GLY A 36 2.53 -10.47 -27.47
N ASP A 37 3.38 -10.56 -26.44
CA ASP A 37 2.97 -10.37 -25.05
C ASP A 37 3.05 -8.90 -24.63
N TYR A 38 2.56 -8.62 -23.42
CA TYR A 38 2.58 -7.29 -22.82
C TYR A 38 3.29 -7.31 -21.47
N PHE A 39 4.19 -6.35 -21.26
CA PHE A 39 4.83 -6.09 -19.98
C PHE A 39 4.42 -4.70 -19.48
N ILE A 40 3.64 -4.68 -18.41
CA ILE A 40 3.09 -3.49 -17.79
C ILE A 40 3.91 -3.19 -16.54
N TYR A 41 4.44 -1.98 -16.40
CA TYR A 41 5.29 -1.64 -15.26
C TYR A 41 5.17 -0.16 -14.85
N SER A 42 5.51 0.13 -13.58
CA SER A 42 5.60 1.50 -13.09
C SER A 42 6.87 2.16 -13.62
N ALA A 43 6.72 3.26 -14.36
CA ALA A 43 7.84 4.08 -14.82
C ALA A 43 8.35 5.04 -13.71
N ASP A 44 7.58 5.22 -12.64
CA ASP A 44 7.97 6.01 -11.48
C ASP A 44 8.77 5.19 -10.44
N ASP A 45 8.90 3.88 -10.62
CA ASP A 45 9.72 3.03 -9.76
C ASP A 45 11.17 3.04 -10.26
N GLU A 46 12.06 3.68 -9.49
CA GLU A 46 13.47 3.84 -9.85
C GLU A 46 14.20 2.51 -10.01
N THR A 47 13.84 1.49 -9.22
CA THR A 47 14.45 0.15 -9.30
C THR A 47 14.07 -0.52 -10.61
N ILE A 48 12.78 -0.53 -10.96
CA ILE A 48 12.32 -1.09 -12.24
C ILE A 48 13.01 -0.34 -13.38
N TRP A 49 12.95 1.00 -13.39
CA TRP A 49 13.51 1.82 -14.44
C TRP A 49 15.02 1.57 -14.66
N SER A 50 15.79 1.47 -13.58
CA SER A 50 17.23 1.21 -13.65
C SER A 50 17.59 -0.18 -14.18
N LEU A 51 16.69 -1.17 -13.99
CA LEU A 51 16.93 -2.55 -14.40
C LEU A 51 16.53 -2.82 -15.85
N LEU A 52 15.55 -2.09 -16.42
CA LEU A 52 15.05 -2.33 -17.78
C LEU A 52 16.16 -2.48 -18.84
N PRO A 53 17.21 -1.63 -18.89
CA PRO A 53 18.27 -1.73 -19.90
C PRO A 53 19.07 -3.04 -19.83
N SER A 54 19.10 -3.69 -18.67
CA SER A 54 19.84 -4.93 -18.45
C SER A 54 19.10 -6.19 -18.91
N TYR A 55 17.83 -6.03 -19.34
CA TYR A 55 16.98 -7.15 -19.77
C TYR A 55 16.61 -7.03 -21.24
N ARG A 56 16.66 -8.18 -21.96
CA ARG A 56 16.09 -8.26 -23.30
C ARG A 56 14.58 -8.43 -23.17
N LEU A 57 13.83 -7.38 -23.48
CA LEU A 57 12.38 -7.31 -23.36
C LEU A 57 11.74 -7.24 -24.77
N PRO A 58 11.47 -8.40 -25.42
CA PRO A 58 10.96 -8.43 -26.78
C PRO A 58 9.46 -8.08 -26.88
N GLN A 59 8.74 -8.14 -25.77
CA GLN A 59 7.31 -7.88 -25.68
C GLN A 59 6.99 -6.39 -25.76
N ARG A 60 5.72 -6.07 -26.02
CA ARG A 60 5.25 -4.68 -25.95
C ARG A 60 5.28 -4.18 -24.52
N GLN A 61 5.97 -3.07 -24.29
CA GLN A 61 6.09 -2.43 -23.00
C GLN A 61 4.98 -1.40 -22.86
N LEU A 62 4.29 -1.41 -21.71
CA LEU A 62 3.18 -0.51 -21.37
C LEU A 62 3.47 0.13 -20.00
N PRO A 63 4.28 1.19 -19.96
CA PRO A 63 4.55 1.91 -18.71
C PRO A 63 3.33 2.66 -18.20
N PHE A 64 3.23 2.80 -16.87
CA PHE A 64 2.30 3.73 -16.23
C PHE A 64 3.03 4.61 -15.22
N ALA A 65 2.56 5.86 -15.08
CA ALA A 65 3.21 6.86 -14.24
C ALA A 65 2.24 7.91 -13.70
N ALA A 66 2.63 8.55 -12.59
CA ALA A 66 1.97 9.74 -12.06
C ALA A 66 2.95 10.93 -11.95
N ARG A 67 4.25 10.68 -11.97
CA ARG A 67 5.30 11.67 -11.73
C ARG A 67 6.22 11.86 -12.95
N ALA A 68 6.57 10.78 -13.63
CA ALA A 68 7.41 10.85 -14.82
C ALA A 68 6.58 11.17 -16.06
N ALA A 69 7.03 12.14 -16.87
CA ALA A 69 6.53 12.30 -18.22
C ALA A 69 7.18 11.21 -19.08
N VAL A 70 6.52 10.06 -19.24
CA VAL A 70 6.95 9.03 -20.18
C VAL A 70 6.56 9.50 -21.57
N ALA A 71 7.47 10.17 -22.26
CA ALA A 71 7.24 10.65 -23.61
C ALA A 71 7.30 9.47 -24.61
N GLY A 72 6.25 9.28 -25.36
CA GLY A 72 6.32 8.62 -26.67
C GLY A 72 6.12 7.13 -26.74
N SER A 73 5.40 6.49 -25.81
CA SER A 73 4.98 5.10 -25.97
C SER A 73 3.48 5.00 -26.26
N ASP A 74 3.14 4.27 -27.34
CA ASP A 74 1.76 3.92 -27.68
C ASP A 74 1.22 2.90 -26.66
N GLY A 75 0.57 3.39 -25.60
CA GLY A 75 -0.03 2.48 -24.62
C GLY A 75 0.18 2.84 -23.17
N ASP A 76 0.51 4.10 -22.89
CA ASP A 76 0.77 4.56 -21.54
C ASP A 76 -0.50 4.85 -20.75
N ALA A 77 -0.41 4.71 -19.41
CA ALA A 77 -1.35 5.35 -18.51
C ALA A 77 -0.60 6.40 -17.69
N PHE A 78 -1.05 7.65 -17.76
CA PHE A 78 -0.46 8.75 -17.02
C PHE A 78 -1.51 9.47 -16.19
N LEU A 79 -1.25 9.61 -14.89
CA LEU A 79 -2.10 10.35 -13.97
C LEU A 79 -1.79 11.85 -14.06
N SER A 80 -2.72 12.63 -14.54
CA SER A 80 -2.64 14.08 -14.61
C SER A 80 -2.89 14.73 -13.24
N ARG A 81 -2.49 16.01 -13.11
CA ARG A 81 -2.61 16.77 -11.85
C ARG A 81 -4.06 16.98 -11.39
N ASP A 82 -5.03 16.91 -12.30
CA ASP A 82 -6.45 17.01 -12.01
C ASP A 82 -7.08 15.68 -11.54
N GLY A 83 -6.25 14.63 -11.35
CA GLY A 83 -6.68 13.34 -10.85
C GLY A 83 -7.33 12.44 -11.90
N ARG A 84 -7.04 12.64 -13.18
CA ARG A 84 -7.50 11.80 -14.29
C ARG A 84 -6.34 11.04 -14.91
N PHE A 85 -6.60 9.84 -15.42
CA PHE A 85 -5.68 9.17 -16.33
C PHE A 85 -6.41 8.58 -17.53
N THR A 86 -5.69 8.49 -18.65
CA THR A 86 -6.10 7.73 -19.83
C THR A 86 -5.16 6.54 -19.97
N ALA A 87 -5.69 5.32 -19.96
CA ALA A 87 -4.95 4.13 -20.34
C ALA A 87 -5.29 3.77 -21.78
N ALA A 88 -4.26 3.47 -22.61
CA ALA A 88 -4.46 3.13 -24.01
C ALA A 88 -3.61 1.91 -24.41
N VAL A 89 -4.18 1.02 -25.25
CA VAL A 89 -3.50 -0.14 -25.85
C VAL A 89 -3.99 -0.32 -27.28
N GLY A 90 -3.15 -0.01 -28.25
CA GLY A 90 -3.52 0.03 -29.67
C GLY A 90 -4.57 1.13 -29.93
N ASP A 91 -5.68 0.75 -30.53
CA ASP A 91 -6.84 1.61 -30.85
C ASP A 91 -7.85 1.78 -29.71
N ARG A 92 -7.64 1.11 -28.58
CA ARG A 92 -8.54 1.12 -27.42
C ARG A 92 -8.01 1.96 -26.32
N SER A 93 -8.86 2.81 -25.73
CA SER A 93 -8.51 3.64 -24.59
C SER A 93 -9.67 3.75 -23.58
N VAL A 94 -9.31 4.02 -22.32
CA VAL A 94 -10.26 4.31 -21.25
C VAL A 94 -9.76 5.48 -20.42
N GLU A 95 -10.63 6.46 -20.20
CA GLU A 95 -10.37 7.56 -19.28
C GLU A 95 -11.02 7.27 -17.92
N ILE A 96 -10.28 7.49 -16.84
CA ILE A 96 -10.69 7.30 -15.45
C ILE A 96 -10.43 8.58 -14.65
N ASP A 97 -11.46 9.04 -13.93
CA ASP A 97 -11.34 10.07 -12.91
C ASP A 97 -11.17 9.40 -11.54
N THR A 98 -9.97 9.48 -10.95
CA THR A 98 -9.64 8.80 -9.69
C THR A 98 -10.47 9.27 -8.51
N ARG A 99 -11.03 10.49 -8.56
CA ARG A 99 -11.92 11.04 -7.52
C ARG A 99 -13.25 10.29 -7.44
N ARG A 100 -13.64 9.57 -8.49
CA ARG A 100 -14.85 8.73 -8.56
C ARG A 100 -14.60 7.30 -8.09
N MET A 101 -13.35 6.91 -7.85
CA MET A 101 -13.03 5.60 -7.30
C MET A 101 -13.44 5.54 -5.83
N ARG A 102 -13.94 4.40 -5.40
CA ARG A 102 -14.30 4.16 -3.99
C ARG A 102 -13.09 3.97 -3.09
N ILE A 103 -11.94 3.66 -3.68
CA ILE A 103 -10.63 3.53 -3.01
C ILE A 103 -9.76 4.71 -3.43
N GLY A 104 -9.30 5.50 -2.47
CA GLY A 104 -8.47 6.68 -2.71
C GLY A 104 -6.97 6.39 -2.58
N GLY A 105 -6.18 7.46 -2.76
CA GLY A 105 -4.73 7.46 -2.62
C GLY A 105 -3.97 7.15 -3.92
N LEU A 106 -2.75 7.66 -3.98
CA LEU A 106 -1.90 7.55 -5.18
C LEU A 106 -1.60 6.09 -5.54
N HIS A 107 -1.35 5.24 -4.54
CA HIS A 107 -1.11 3.81 -4.77
C HIS A 107 -2.29 3.09 -5.45
N ASN A 108 -3.54 3.48 -5.14
CA ASN A 108 -4.70 2.92 -5.79
C ASN A 108 -4.89 3.47 -7.22
N ALA A 109 -4.45 4.71 -7.49
CA ALA A 109 -4.37 5.21 -8.85
C ALA A 109 -3.37 4.40 -9.69
N TYR A 110 -2.18 4.08 -9.16
CA TYR A 110 -1.22 3.18 -9.81
C TYR A 110 -1.82 1.79 -10.07
N ASN A 111 -2.48 1.20 -9.09
CA ASN A 111 -3.14 -0.10 -9.25
C ASN A 111 -4.23 -0.04 -10.33
N ALA A 112 -5.02 1.03 -10.38
CA ALA A 112 -6.06 1.23 -11.38
C ALA A 112 -5.49 1.41 -12.80
N MET A 113 -4.38 2.14 -12.95
CA MET A 113 -3.67 2.28 -14.24
C MET A 113 -3.16 0.93 -14.74
N ALA A 114 -2.47 0.18 -13.89
CA ALA A 114 -1.96 -1.15 -14.21
C ALA A 114 -3.10 -2.12 -14.59
N ALA A 115 -4.20 -2.11 -13.83
CA ALA A 115 -5.37 -2.94 -14.11
C ALA A 115 -6.07 -2.54 -15.42
N ALA A 116 -6.18 -1.24 -15.70
CA ALA A 116 -6.78 -0.75 -16.95
C ALA A 116 -5.97 -1.18 -18.18
N LEU A 117 -4.64 -1.01 -18.14
CA LEU A 117 -3.74 -1.47 -19.21
C LEU A 117 -3.84 -2.98 -19.41
N ALA A 118 -3.80 -3.77 -18.33
CA ALA A 118 -3.91 -5.22 -18.40
C ALA A 118 -5.26 -5.68 -19.01
N ALA A 119 -6.36 -5.03 -18.60
CA ALA A 119 -7.68 -5.34 -19.11
C ALA A 119 -7.85 -4.95 -20.59
N LEU A 120 -7.33 -3.80 -21.02
CA LEU A 120 -7.30 -3.39 -22.43
C LEU A 120 -6.45 -4.37 -23.26
N ALA A 121 -5.27 -4.75 -22.78
CA ALA A 121 -4.41 -5.74 -23.44
C ALA A 121 -5.09 -7.12 -23.56
N ALA A 122 -5.92 -7.49 -22.57
CA ALA A 122 -6.74 -8.70 -22.59
C ALA A 122 -8.01 -8.58 -23.46
N GLY A 123 -8.29 -7.42 -24.06
CA GLY A 123 -9.44 -7.26 -24.95
C GLY A 123 -10.74 -6.83 -24.28
N VAL A 124 -10.71 -6.45 -22.99
CA VAL A 124 -11.91 -6.00 -22.27
C VAL A 124 -12.37 -4.64 -22.81
N ALA A 125 -13.69 -4.48 -22.98
CA ALA A 125 -14.27 -3.22 -23.48
C ALA A 125 -14.04 -2.06 -22.48
N PRO A 126 -13.66 -0.85 -22.95
CA PRO A 126 -13.35 0.31 -22.11
C PRO A 126 -14.43 0.65 -21.09
N ASP A 127 -15.72 0.63 -21.48
CA ASP A 127 -16.82 0.92 -20.56
C ASP A 127 -16.97 -0.09 -19.43
N ARG A 128 -16.65 -1.37 -19.69
CA ARG A 128 -16.65 -2.39 -18.65
C ARG A 128 -15.50 -2.15 -17.67
N ILE A 129 -14.32 -1.79 -18.16
CA ILE A 129 -13.16 -1.43 -17.32
C ILE A 129 -13.53 -0.25 -16.42
N ARG A 130 -14.07 0.82 -16.98
CA ARG A 130 -14.47 2.02 -16.23
C ARG A 130 -15.47 1.70 -15.13
N ARG A 131 -16.53 0.96 -15.46
CA ARG A 131 -17.54 0.55 -14.46
C ARG A 131 -16.94 -0.28 -13.35
N SER A 132 -16.06 -1.24 -13.66
CA SER A 132 -15.41 -2.10 -12.67
C SER A 132 -14.49 -1.32 -11.74
N ILE A 133 -13.67 -0.40 -12.27
CA ILE A 133 -12.78 0.45 -11.45
C ILE A 133 -13.60 1.33 -10.50
N TYR A 134 -14.70 1.95 -10.96
CA TYR A 134 -15.53 2.79 -10.10
C TYR A 134 -16.35 2.00 -9.07
N ALA A 135 -16.74 0.77 -9.39
CA ALA A 135 -17.49 -0.11 -8.50
C ALA A 135 -16.61 -0.87 -7.50
N PHE A 136 -15.28 -0.88 -7.72
CA PHE A 136 -14.36 -1.66 -6.89
C PHE A 136 -14.42 -1.20 -5.43
N ALA A 137 -14.84 -2.10 -4.56
CA ALA A 137 -14.92 -1.86 -3.12
C ALA A 137 -13.54 -2.02 -2.46
N PRO A 138 -13.28 -1.32 -1.34
CA PRO A 138 -12.10 -1.58 -0.55
C PRO A 138 -11.95 -3.07 -0.23
N VAL A 139 -10.72 -3.58 -0.29
CA VAL A 139 -10.41 -4.95 0.13
C VAL A 139 -10.34 -4.96 1.65
N GLU A 140 -10.93 -5.96 2.25
CA GLU A 140 -10.87 -6.21 3.70
C GLU A 140 -9.42 -6.14 4.21
N HIS A 141 -9.21 -5.55 5.37
CA HIS A 141 -7.90 -5.32 5.99
C HIS A 141 -6.95 -4.37 5.23
N ARG A 142 -7.46 -3.59 4.26
CA ARG A 142 -6.70 -2.53 3.56
C ARG A 142 -7.37 -1.18 3.70
N LEU A 143 -6.88 -0.34 4.63
CA LEU A 143 -7.47 0.96 4.96
C LEU A 143 -9.00 0.87 5.05
N GLU A 144 -9.50 -0.24 5.59
CA GLU A 144 -10.91 -0.58 5.72
C GLU A 144 -11.54 0.27 6.84
N PRO A 145 -12.45 1.21 6.55
CA PRO A 145 -13.21 1.89 7.59
C PRO A 145 -14.11 0.87 8.29
N VAL A 146 -13.90 0.69 9.59
CA VAL A 146 -14.67 -0.28 10.39
C VAL A 146 -15.89 0.38 10.99
N ARG A 147 -15.67 1.50 11.70
CA ARG A 147 -16.71 2.23 12.41
C ARG A 147 -16.28 3.65 12.69
N GLU A 148 -17.25 4.56 12.75
CA GLU A 148 -17.07 5.88 13.34
C GLU A 148 -17.99 6.00 14.55
N THR A 149 -17.42 6.26 15.71
CA THR A 149 -18.14 6.39 16.98
C THR A 149 -17.52 7.49 17.82
N ASP A 150 -18.33 8.29 18.49
CA ASP A 150 -17.90 9.44 19.30
C ASP A 150 -16.95 10.40 18.55
N GLY A 151 -17.10 10.51 17.22
CA GLY A 151 -16.25 11.32 16.34
C GLY A 151 -14.89 10.69 16.03
N VAL A 152 -14.62 9.45 16.45
CA VAL A 152 -13.37 8.70 16.17
C VAL A 152 -13.62 7.69 15.06
N LEU A 153 -12.79 7.75 14.01
CA LEU A 153 -12.85 6.80 12.89
C LEU A 153 -11.86 5.64 13.12
N TRP A 154 -12.35 4.42 13.19
CA TRP A 154 -11.56 3.19 13.34
C TRP A 154 -11.26 2.59 11.97
N ILE A 155 -9.98 2.39 11.65
CA ILE A 155 -9.50 1.93 10.35
C ILE A 155 -8.66 0.67 10.52
N ASN A 156 -9.05 -0.39 9.81
CA ASN A 156 -8.33 -1.66 9.75
C ASN A 156 -7.44 -1.72 8.50
N ASP A 157 -6.13 -1.63 8.72
CA ASP A 157 -5.11 -1.81 7.68
C ASP A 157 -4.15 -2.95 8.08
N SER A 158 -4.71 -4.02 8.66
CA SER A 158 -3.93 -5.16 9.18
C SER A 158 -3.04 -5.81 8.12
N LYS A 159 -3.33 -5.65 6.84
CA LYS A 159 -2.54 -6.16 5.72
C LYS A 159 -1.26 -5.35 5.45
N ALA A 160 -1.09 -4.18 6.06
CA ALA A 160 0.15 -3.40 5.99
C ALA A 160 1.26 -4.05 6.85
N THR A 161 1.86 -5.10 6.34
CA THR A 161 2.87 -5.93 7.02
C THR A 161 4.30 -5.52 6.70
N ASN A 162 4.51 -4.37 6.06
CA ASN A 162 5.80 -3.76 5.74
C ASN A 162 5.72 -2.23 5.82
N VAL A 163 6.88 -1.59 5.83
CA VAL A 163 7.05 -0.14 6.01
C VAL A 163 6.39 0.64 4.88
N ASP A 164 6.54 0.21 3.62
CA ASP A 164 5.98 0.91 2.46
C ASP A 164 4.45 0.99 2.51
N SER A 165 3.79 -0.10 2.92
CA SER A 165 2.33 -0.09 3.06
C SER A 165 1.87 0.94 4.09
N VAL A 166 2.57 1.05 5.22
CA VAL A 166 2.27 2.03 6.27
C VAL A 166 2.58 3.45 5.82
N TRP A 167 3.62 3.64 5.00
CA TRP A 167 3.93 4.93 4.42
C TRP A 167 2.73 5.50 3.65
N TYR A 168 2.14 4.71 2.77
CA TYR A 168 0.92 5.09 2.03
C TYR A 168 -0.30 5.23 2.93
N ALA A 169 -0.41 4.40 3.98
CA ALA A 169 -1.50 4.51 4.93
C ALA A 169 -1.45 5.86 5.66
N LEU A 170 -0.31 6.23 6.24
CA LEU A 170 -0.12 7.51 6.93
C LEU A 170 -0.25 8.70 5.98
N GLU A 171 0.32 8.61 4.75
CA GLU A 171 0.18 9.65 3.72
C GLU A 171 -1.28 9.96 3.44
N SER A 172 -2.13 8.95 3.34
CA SER A 172 -3.55 9.09 3.00
C SER A 172 -4.42 9.65 4.12
N MET A 173 -3.94 9.66 5.39
CA MET A 173 -4.72 10.14 6.54
C MET A 173 -4.94 11.66 6.47
N LYS A 174 -6.22 12.04 6.70
CA LYS A 174 -6.65 13.44 6.73
C LYS A 174 -7.04 13.93 8.12
N ARG A 175 -7.00 13.03 9.12
CA ARG A 175 -7.30 13.30 10.54
C ARG A 175 -6.04 13.08 11.36
N PRO A 176 -5.90 13.67 12.55
CA PRO A 176 -4.88 13.24 13.51
C PRO A 176 -5.04 11.75 13.81
N VAL A 177 -3.92 11.07 14.08
CA VAL A 177 -3.86 9.61 14.13
C VAL A 177 -3.41 9.11 15.49
N VAL A 178 -4.15 8.16 16.04
CA VAL A 178 -3.65 7.17 16.98
C VAL A 178 -3.26 5.94 16.15
N TRP A 179 -1.96 5.66 16.08
CA TRP A 179 -1.42 4.61 15.22
C TRP A 179 -1.10 3.36 16.03
N ILE A 180 -1.68 2.21 15.67
CA ILE A 180 -1.34 0.89 16.25
C ILE A 180 -0.39 0.19 15.29
N ALA A 181 0.85 -0.05 15.75
CA ALA A 181 1.89 -0.73 14.98
C ALA A 181 2.56 -1.83 15.79
N GLY A 182 3.19 -2.79 15.10
CA GLY A 182 3.95 -3.86 15.73
C GLY A 182 3.62 -5.26 15.25
N GLY A 183 4.35 -6.21 15.82
CA GLY A 183 4.36 -7.59 15.40
C GLY A 183 5.79 -8.10 15.21
N THR A 184 5.97 -9.17 14.43
CA THR A 184 7.29 -9.71 14.10
C THR A 184 8.04 -8.79 13.15
N ASP A 185 9.09 -8.12 13.63
CA ASP A 185 9.99 -7.27 12.83
C ASP A 185 10.90 -8.16 11.94
N LYS A 186 10.99 -7.82 10.67
CA LYS A 186 11.81 -8.53 9.66
C LYS A 186 13.08 -7.75 9.27
N GLY A 187 13.58 -6.91 10.15
CA GLY A 187 14.71 -6.02 9.88
C GLY A 187 14.28 -4.67 9.29
N ASN A 188 13.06 -4.21 9.60
CA ASN A 188 12.48 -3.00 9.05
C ASN A 188 13.34 -1.76 9.33
N ASP A 189 13.47 -0.89 8.34
CA ASP A 189 13.91 0.49 8.53
C ASP A 189 12.66 1.40 8.63
N TYR A 190 12.45 2.02 9.78
CA TYR A 190 11.32 2.91 10.04
C TYR A 190 11.58 4.37 9.69
N GLU A 191 12.78 4.74 9.24
CA GLU A 191 13.13 6.12 8.91
C GLU A 191 12.15 6.77 7.92
N PRO A 192 11.70 6.08 6.84
CA PRO A 192 10.76 6.66 5.88
C PRO A 192 9.40 7.06 6.47
N LEU A 193 9.00 6.50 7.62
CA LEU A 193 7.71 6.80 8.25
C LEU A 193 7.75 8.04 9.14
N LYS A 194 8.94 8.45 9.61
CA LYS A 194 9.07 9.49 10.65
C LYS A 194 8.51 10.84 10.25
N ALA A 195 8.59 11.21 8.98
CA ALA A 195 8.04 12.48 8.50
C ALA A 195 6.53 12.55 8.72
N PHE A 196 5.79 11.55 8.24
CA PHE A 196 4.34 11.49 8.43
C PHE A 196 3.92 11.22 9.87
N ALA A 197 4.71 10.40 10.59
CA ALA A 197 4.44 10.16 12.01
C ALA A 197 4.51 11.47 12.82
N ARG A 198 5.53 12.30 12.58
CA ARG A 198 5.67 13.61 13.25
C ARG A 198 4.54 14.58 12.90
N GLU A 199 4.07 14.53 11.65
CA GLU A 199 3.03 15.45 11.16
C GLU A 199 1.63 15.04 11.64
N LYS A 200 1.33 13.73 11.67
CA LYS A 200 -0.05 13.25 11.78
C LYS A 200 -0.33 12.40 13.01
N VAL A 201 0.68 11.75 13.59
CA VAL A 201 0.50 10.82 14.71
C VAL A 201 0.76 11.51 16.03
N HIS A 202 -0.23 11.57 16.91
CA HIS A 202 -0.02 12.07 18.25
C HIS A 202 0.23 10.96 19.28
N THR A 203 -0.23 9.74 19.03
CA THR A 203 0.02 8.59 19.89
C THR A 203 0.34 7.37 19.03
N LEU A 204 1.48 6.73 19.28
CA LEU A 204 1.84 5.42 18.73
C LEU A 204 1.63 4.36 19.80
N VAL A 205 0.77 3.37 19.52
CA VAL A 205 0.58 2.20 20.35
C VAL A 205 1.33 1.02 19.72
N CYS A 206 2.42 0.62 20.34
CA CYS A 206 3.22 -0.53 19.91
C CYS A 206 2.57 -1.81 20.44
N MET A 207 2.24 -2.76 19.56
CA MET A 207 1.56 -4.02 19.88
C MET A 207 2.39 -5.21 19.41
N GLY A 208 2.95 -5.96 20.33
CA GLY A 208 3.77 -7.15 20.00
C GLY A 208 4.50 -7.72 21.19
N VAL A 209 5.11 -8.88 21.00
CA VAL A 209 5.96 -9.54 21.99
C VAL A 209 7.26 -8.75 22.23
N ASP A 210 7.80 -8.13 21.16
CA ASP A 210 8.98 -7.26 21.24
C ASP A 210 8.76 -5.95 20.50
N ASN A 211 8.55 -4.88 21.24
CA ASN A 211 8.30 -3.54 20.72
C ASN A 211 9.52 -2.61 20.78
N ARG A 212 10.70 -3.08 21.25
CA ARG A 212 11.88 -2.22 21.54
C ARG A 212 12.25 -1.36 20.34
N LYS A 213 12.35 -1.95 19.15
CA LYS A 213 12.77 -1.25 17.93
C LYS A 213 11.80 -0.15 17.52
N LEU A 214 10.48 -0.39 17.63
CA LEU A 214 9.46 0.64 17.37
C LEU A 214 9.54 1.77 18.40
N VAL A 215 9.61 1.42 19.68
CA VAL A 215 9.73 2.41 20.77
C VAL A 215 10.98 3.28 20.56
N GLU A 216 12.14 2.68 20.32
CA GLU A 216 13.39 3.41 20.06
C GLU A 216 13.30 4.30 18.81
N SER A 217 12.65 3.81 17.74
CA SER A 217 12.55 4.55 16.47
C SER A 217 11.64 5.78 16.55
N PHE A 218 10.60 5.75 17.40
CA PHE A 218 9.57 6.78 17.43
C PHE A 218 9.55 7.61 18.71
N THR A 219 10.31 7.26 19.75
CA THR A 219 10.52 8.12 20.91
C THR A 219 11.14 9.45 20.47
N GLY A 220 10.49 10.57 20.84
CA GLY A 220 10.90 11.91 20.39
C GLY A 220 10.49 12.27 18.94
N VAL A 221 9.87 11.35 18.21
CA VAL A 221 9.29 11.60 16.89
C VAL A 221 7.80 11.91 17.02
N VAL A 222 7.08 11.11 17.80
CA VAL A 222 5.66 11.33 18.12
C VAL A 222 5.53 11.78 19.59
N PRO A 223 4.46 12.53 19.93
CA PRO A 223 4.27 13.03 21.30
C PRO A 223 4.19 11.92 22.35
N GLU A 224 3.56 10.79 22.03
CA GLU A 224 3.35 9.70 22.99
C GLU A 224 3.60 8.33 22.32
N VAL A 225 4.34 7.45 23.02
CA VAL A 225 4.59 6.05 22.60
C VAL A 225 4.21 5.15 23.77
N ILE A 226 3.25 4.22 23.51
CA ILE A 226 2.74 3.26 24.47
C ILE A 226 3.13 1.86 24.02
N SER A 227 3.74 1.05 24.88
CA SER A 227 4.07 -0.34 24.58
C SER A 227 3.07 -1.27 25.23
N THR A 228 2.53 -2.22 24.46
CA THR A 228 1.53 -3.21 24.89
C THR A 228 1.91 -4.61 24.43
N ALA A 229 1.45 -5.65 25.16
CA ALA A 229 1.79 -7.03 24.87
C ALA A 229 0.63 -7.84 24.27
N SER A 230 -0.55 -7.25 24.14
CA SER A 230 -1.73 -7.92 23.60
C SER A 230 -2.58 -6.96 22.76
N LEU A 231 -3.52 -7.54 21.99
CA LEU A 231 -4.49 -6.75 21.23
C LEU A 231 -5.40 -5.95 22.18
N ASP A 232 -5.91 -6.55 23.22
CA ASP A 232 -6.85 -5.90 24.16
C ASP A 232 -6.20 -4.70 24.83
N GLU A 233 -4.95 -4.83 25.30
CA GLU A 233 -4.18 -3.71 25.85
C GLU A 233 -3.98 -2.59 24.82
N ALA A 234 -3.63 -2.96 23.57
CA ALA A 234 -3.40 -1.99 22.51
C ALA A 234 -4.68 -1.23 22.14
N MET A 235 -5.78 -1.92 22.04
CA MET A 235 -7.09 -1.35 21.72
C MET A 235 -7.59 -0.41 22.83
N GLU A 236 -7.45 -0.83 24.10
CA GLU A 236 -7.79 0.01 25.25
C GLU A 236 -6.89 1.26 25.35
N ALA A 237 -5.59 1.11 25.07
CA ALA A 237 -4.67 2.24 25.02
C ALA A 237 -5.05 3.23 23.90
N ALA A 238 -5.35 2.70 22.71
CA ALA A 238 -5.77 3.50 21.56
C ALA A 238 -7.09 4.23 21.83
N ARG A 239 -8.08 3.54 22.44
CA ARG A 239 -9.37 4.13 22.79
C ARG A 239 -9.22 5.28 23.79
N ARG A 240 -8.34 5.13 24.80
CA ARG A 240 -8.08 6.20 25.77
C ARG A 240 -7.35 7.39 25.21
N ALA A 241 -6.47 7.17 24.23
CA ALA A 241 -5.70 8.23 23.58
C ALA A 241 -6.52 9.00 22.52
N ALA A 242 -7.50 8.35 21.90
CA ALA A 242 -8.29 8.93 20.81
C ALA A 242 -9.22 10.05 21.30
N ARG A 243 -9.39 11.07 20.47
CA ARG A 243 -10.24 12.24 20.69
C ARG A 243 -11.24 12.39 19.54
N PRO A 244 -12.39 13.04 19.73
CA PRO A 244 -13.28 13.38 18.63
C PRO A 244 -12.53 14.11 17.50
N GLY A 245 -12.66 13.63 16.28
CA GLY A 245 -11.93 14.11 15.11
C GLY A 245 -10.73 13.24 14.69
N ASP A 246 -10.29 12.31 15.54
CA ASP A 246 -9.15 11.43 15.25
C ASP A 246 -9.51 10.22 14.38
N ALA A 247 -8.48 9.58 13.85
CA ALA A 247 -8.52 8.23 13.32
C ALA A 247 -7.67 7.29 14.18
N VAL A 248 -8.22 6.16 14.61
CA VAL A 248 -7.45 5.03 15.13
C VAL A 248 -7.12 4.10 13.97
N LEU A 249 -5.84 4.01 13.65
CA LEU A 249 -5.33 3.28 12.49
C LEU A 249 -4.54 2.05 12.93
N LEU A 250 -5.08 0.84 12.70
CA LEU A 250 -4.29 -0.39 12.76
C LEU A 250 -3.52 -0.55 11.45
N SER A 251 -2.24 -0.18 11.42
CA SER A 251 -1.32 -0.32 10.27
C SER A 251 0.05 -0.78 10.76
N PRO A 252 0.27 -2.10 10.87
CA PRO A 252 1.26 -2.68 11.78
C PRO A 252 2.72 -2.54 11.38
N ALA A 253 3.06 -2.34 10.11
CA ALA A 253 4.41 -2.38 9.55
C ALA A 253 5.12 -3.76 9.67
N CYS A 254 4.62 -4.65 10.52
CA CYS A 254 5.21 -5.92 10.88
C CYS A 254 4.31 -7.10 10.54
N ALA A 255 4.92 -8.27 10.37
CA ALA A 255 4.16 -9.52 10.26
C ALA A 255 3.43 -9.82 11.59
N SER A 256 2.36 -10.61 11.52
CA SER A 256 1.44 -10.82 12.66
C SER A 256 1.75 -12.07 13.49
N PHE A 257 2.81 -12.81 13.14
CA PHE A 257 3.02 -14.19 13.62
C PHE A 257 3.48 -14.32 15.08
N ASP A 258 3.70 -13.21 15.78
CA ASP A 258 4.00 -13.20 17.20
C ASP A 258 2.76 -13.35 18.08
N LEU A 259 1.66 -12.68 17.75
CA LEU A 259 0.40 -12.71 18.52
C LEU A 259 -0.76 -13.36 17.76
N PHE A 260 -0.67 -13.53 16.44
CA PHE A 260 -1.76 -13.98 15.60
C PHE A 260 -1.28 -15.02 14.59
N ARG A 261 -2.19 -15.87 14.10
CA ARG A 261 -1.89 -16.85 13.04
C ARG A 261 -1.53 -16.21 11.70
N ASN A 262 -2.17 -15.08 11.38
CA ASN A 262 -2.01 -14.34 10.15
C ASN A 262 -2.58 -12.92 10.31
N TYR A 263 -2.41 -12.08 9.29
CA TYR A 263 -2.92 -10.71 9.30
C TYR A 263 -4.45 -10.64 9.23
N GLU A 264 -5.11 -11.62 8.63
CA GLU A 264 -6.56 -11.71 8.58
C GLU A 264 -7.13 -11.84 9.99
N GLN A 265 -6.61 -12.78 10.78
CA GLN A 265 -7.05 -12.96 12.17
C GLN A 265 -6.82 -11.67 13.00
N ARG A 266 -5.67 -11.01 12.84
CA ARG A 266 -5.41 -9.72 13.51
C ARG A 266 -6.46 -8.68 13.18
N GLY A 267 -6.78 -8.54 11.89
CA GLY A 267 -7.80 -7.59 11.42
C GLY A 267 -9.22 -7.95 11.83
N GLU A 268 -9.59 -9.23 11.85
CA GLU A 268 -10.89 -9.71 12.33
C GLU A 268 -11.08 -9.44 13.82
N LEU A 269 -10.07 -9.71 14.64
CA LEU A 269 -10.11 -9.44 16.07
C LEU A 269 -10.15 -7.93 16.36
N PHE A 270 -9.44 -7.12 15.58
CA PHE A 270 -9.58 -5.65 15.67
C PHE A 270 -11.02 -5.21 15.39
N LYS A 271 -11.63 -5.66 14.30
CA LYS A 271 -13.02 -5.33 13.95
C LYS A 271 -14.01 -5.80 15.01
N LYS A 272 -13.82 -7.01 15.52
CA LYS A 272 -14.65 -7.56 16.58
C LYS A 272 -14.59 -6.69 17.84
N TRP A 273 -13.37 -6.35 18.27
CA TRP A 273 -13.17 -5.51 19.45
C TRP A 273 -13.86 -4.14 19.28
N VAL A 274 -13.67 -3.48 18.13
CA VAL A 274 -14.35 -2.21 17.81
C VAL A 274 -15.87 -2.36 17.86
N GLY A 275 -16.41 -3.47 17.34
CA GLY A 275 -17.86 -3.74 17.37
C GLY A 275 -18.45 -3.92 18.78
N GLU A 276 -17.64 -4.41 19.73
CA GLU A 276 -18.05 -4.73 21.10
C GLU A 276 -17.85 -3.56 22.08
N HIS A 277 -16.89 -2.65 21.82
CA HIS A 277 -16.46 -1.64 22.79
C HIS A 277 -16.60 -0.18 22.32
N CYS A 278 -16.99 0.02 21.05
CA CYS A 278 -17.12 1.34 20.45
C CYS A 278 -18.53 1.55 19.76
#